data_006def04f3b16bca881af8784c2b89df
#
_entry.id   006def04f3b16bca881af8784c2b89df
#
_cell.length_a   1.000
_cell.length_b   1.000
_cell.length_c   1.000
_cell.angle_alpha   90.00
_cell.angle_beta   90.00
_cell.angle_gamma   90.00
#
_symmetry.space_group_name_H-M   'P 1'
#
loop_
_entity.id
_entity.type
_entity.pdbx_description
1 polymer ?
#
loop_
_entity_poly.entity_id
_entity_poly.type
_entity_poly.pdbx_seq_one_letter_code
_entity_poly.pdbx_strand_id
1 'polypeptide(L)'
;MTTTLIATPDEPNHDRKPRTIRRRTSGEGTLYQRTDGRWEGATYVPTTDGQTRRIRVYGKTRREAADKLTKKINDHRQKFPLPARDPALGDYLTTWLNHIAVHKVRPNTLARYRACLRLYFPLHLLKKKLRQLTAKDIRLWLDQLRVTCRCCALGTDTTRDPQAADPSQRPRCCALGRCCQRYLSPLTIQYIHAPLRTALEHAVREDDLPRNVARNVQVPVVRQQRTEPFSPAEARTFLDAAQGFRLHALFDLALRTGMRRGELLGLRWSDLDLTGGTLAIRQTLQYVPGTDLVISPTKTPSSERRIALPREAIASLTRHRNQQQANRDAAGHAWADTGLVFTTKTGVPLQPSNVNRDFHQLLRGAGLRKIRFHDLRHSCASLLLDQGVDLIMIKELLGHAHIAITADVYAHVRLRLQRDAIERMSGALDEQPEP
;
A
#
# COMPACT_ATOMS: atom_id res chain seq x y z
N MET A 1 116.14 23.03 7.40
CA MET A 1 115.35 23.69 6.37
C MET A 1 114.31 22.68 5.89
N THR A 2 113.12 22.69 6.41
CA THR A 2 112.09 21.72 6.12
C THR A 2 110.81 22.47 5.74
N THR A 3 110.46 22.41 4.50
CA THR A 3 109.32 23.11 3.95
C THR A 3 108.06 22.19 4.08
N THR A 4 107.14 22.64 4.85
CA THR A 4 105.87 21.95 5.05
C THR A 4 104.88 22.40 4.00
N LEU A 5 104.34 21.47 3.20
CA LEU A 5 103.25 21.68 2.23
C LEU A 5 101.88 21.63 2.93
N ILE A 6 101.11 22.70 2.77
CA ILE A 6 99.76 22.84 3.31
C ILE A 6 98.79 22.31 2.25
N ALA A 7 97.97 21.34 2.59
CA ALA A 7 96.88 20.85 1.79
C ALA A 7 95.64 21.78 1.83
N THR A 8 95.12 22.13 0.66
CA THR A 8 93.91 22.91 0.50
C THR A 8 92.64 22.03 0.73
N PRO A 9 91.53 22.54 1.36
CA PRO A 9 90.36 21.79 1.60
C PRO A 9 89.43 21.72 0.35
N ASP A 10 88.87 20.56 0.12
CA ASP A 10 87.93 20.26 -0.91
C ASP A 10 86.68 21.18 -0.88
N GLU A 11 86.24 21.69 -2.05
CA GLU A 11 85.06 22.46 -2.23
C GLU A 11 83.82 21.53 -2.12
N PRO A 12 82.67 21.93 -1.48
CA PRO A 12 81.47 21.14 -1.42
C PRO A 12 80.67 21.26 -2.75
N ASN A 13 80.42 20.14 -3.34
CA ASN A 13 79.57 19.93 -4.59
C ASN A 13 78.14 20.43 -4.32
N HIS A 14 77.80 21.59 -4.87
CA HIS A 14 76.50 22.27 -4.81
C HIS A 14 75.62 21.93 -6.03
N ASP A 15 75.16 20.65 -6.19
CA ASP A 15 74.11 20.34 -7.14
C ASP A 15 73.07 19.33 -6.61
N ARG A 16 72.45 19.65 -5.46
CA ARG A 16 71.20 19.06 -5.06
C ARG A 16 70.09 20.12 -5.08
N LYS A 17 69.36 20.20 -6.24
CA LYS A 17 68.15 20.99 -6.32
C LYS A 17 67.19 20.56 -5.22
N PRO A 18 66.62 21.51 -4.43
CA PRO A 18 65.69 21.18 -3.37
C PRO A 18 64.46 20.54 -3.97
N ARG A 19 64.08 19.34 -3.49
CA ARG A 19 62.78 18.68 -3.80
C ARG A 19 61.69 19.61 -3.34
N THR A 20 61.06 20.34 -4.24
CA THR A 20 59.83 21.10 -3.98
C THR A 20 58.77 20.12 -3.54
N ILE A 21 58.52 20.12 -2.22
CA ILE A 21 57.35 19.46 -1.65
C ILE A 21 56.12 20.24 -2.17
N ARG A 22 55.50 19.76 -3.26
CA ARG A 22 54.21 20.29 -3.69
C ARG A 22 53.24 20.18 -2.51
N ARG A 23 52.89 21.32 -1.90
CA ARG A 23 51.79 21.38 -0.93
C ARG A 23 50.56 20.82 -1.61
N ARG A 24 50.05 19.73 -1.06
CA ARG A 24 48.80 19.10 -1.54
C ARG A 24 47.63 20.06 -1.34
N THR A 25 46.76 20.14 -2.34
CA THR A 25 45.53 20.95 -2.26
C THR A 25 44.64 20.37 -1.18
N SER A 26 44.05 21.19 -0.35
CA SER A 26 43.12 20.79 0.71
C SER A 26 41.94 20.05 0.06
N GLY A 27 41.69 18.79 0.46
CA GLY A 27 40.57 17.97 -0.06
C GLY A 27 40.91 16.79 -0.97
N GLU A 28 42.20 16.60 -1.40
CA GLU A 28 42.59 15.45 -2.23
C GLU A 28 42.75 14.12 -1.47
N GLY A 29 42.79 14.19 -0.14
CA GLY A 29 43.01 13.03 0.72
C GLY A 29 44.46 12.54 0.75
N THR A 30 44.75 11.51 1.53
CA THR A 30 46.10 10.92 1.70
C THR A 30 46.09 9.48 1.16
N LEU A 31 47.20 9.11 0.51
CA LEU A 31 47.45 7.74 0.01
C LEU A 31 48.80 7.28 0.62
N TYR A 32 48.80 6.14 1.30
CA TYR A 32 49.99 5.52 1.87
C TYR A 32 49.94 4.01 1.78
N GLN A 33 51.09 3.37 1.77
CA GLN A 33 51.17 1.92 1.79
C GLN A 33 51.21 1.43 3.25
N ARG A 34 50.42 0.45 3.56
CA ARG A 34 50.35 -0.19 4.87
C ARG A 34 51.43 -1.26 5.01
N THR A 35 51.70 -1.66 6.23
CA THR A 35 52.65 -2.75 6.55
C THR A 35 52.25 -4.10 5.94
N ASP A 36 50.94 -4.30 5.65
CA ASP A 36 50.40 -5.49 4.99
C ASP A 36 50.52 -5.43 3.45
N GLY A 37 51.26 -4.44 2.90
CA GLY A 37 51.50 -4.27 1.46
C GLY A 37 50.34 -3.61 0.68
N ARG A 38 49.12 -3.47 1.25
CA ARG A 38 47.99 -2.80 0.61
C ARG A 38 48.13 -1.28 0.70
N TRP A 39 47.55 -0.58 -0.29
CA TRP A 39 47.45 0.88 -0.29
C TRP A 39 46.16 1.34 0.40
N GLU A 40 46.29 2.28 1.31
CA GLU A 40 45.13 2.94 1.96
C GLU A 40 45.04 4.38 1.44
N GLY A 41 43.83 4.75 1.00
CA GLY A 41 43.46 6.14 0.73
C GLY A 41 42.50 6.63 1.81
N ALA A 42 42.74 7.84 2.36
CA ALA A 42 41.87 8.42 3.37
C ALA A 42 41.60 9.90 3.12
N THR A 43 40.39 10.36 3.40
CA THR A 43 40.00 11.77 3.39
C THR A 43 38.93 12.03 4.44
N TYR A 44 38.74 13.31 4.79
CA TYR A 44 37.65 13.74 5.64
C TYR A 44 36.48 14.27 4.77
N VAL A 45 35.28 13.87 5.09
CA VAL A 45 34.05 14.33 4.42
C VAL A 45 33.06 14.87 5.45
N PRO A 46 32.32 15.95 5.13
CA PRO A 46 31.32 16.49 6.05
C PRO A 46 30.17 15.51 6.22
N THR A 47 29.60 15.48 7.42
CA THR A 47 28.43 14.70 7.80
C THR A 47 27.23 15.63 8.01
N THR A 48 26.01 15.08 8.01
CA THR A 48 24.74 15.85 8.12
C THR A 48 24.60 16.59 9.46
N ASP A 49 25.35 16.19 10.49
CA ASP A 49 25.42 16.85 11.80
C ASP A 49 26.49 17.97 11.90
N GLY A 50 27.08 18.37 10.76
CA GLY A 50 28.11 19.40 10.69
C GLY A 50 29.50 18.96 11.10
N GLN A 51 29.69 17.69 11.47
CA GLN A 51 31.00 17.13 11.79
C GLN A 51 31.71 16.60 10.54
N THR A 52 32.97 16.23 10.67
CA THR A 52 33.75 15.59 9.61
C THR A 52 34.04 14.14 9.97
N ARG A 53 33.81 13.22 9.01
CA ARG A 53 34.11 11.79 9.17
C ARG A 53 35.24 11.38 8.25
N ARG A 54 36.24 10.68 8.82
CA ARG A 54 37.32 10.09 8.05
C ARG A 54 36.81 8.85 7.28
N ILE A 55 36.86 8.89 5.97
CA ILE A 55 36.61 7.73 5.11
C ILE A 55 37.91 7.11 4.64
N ARG A 56 37.94 5.77 4.54
CA ARG A 56 39.09 5.00 4.09
C ARG A 56 38.70 4.10 2.94
N VAL A 57 39.65 3.90 2.01
CA VAL A 57 39.55 2.95 0.90
C VAL A 57 40.83 2.15 0.81
N TYR A 58 40.73 0.91 0.30
CA TYR A 58 41.86 0.02 0.18
C TYR A 58 42.00 -0.48 -1.26
N GLY A 59 43.24 -0.55 -1.76
CA GLY A 59 43.57 -1.07 -3.07
C GLY A 59 44.83 -1.94 -3.03
N LYS A 60 44.98 -2.85 -3.97
CA LYS A 60 46.19 -3.63 -4.14
C LYS A 60 47.33 -2.78 -4.71
N THR A 61 46.99 -1.74 -5.47
CA THR A 61 47.93 -0.78 -6.03
C THR A 61 47.59 0.64 -5.58
N ARG A 62 48.60 1.54 -5.70
CA ARG A 62 48.39 2.97 -5.39
C ARG A 62 47.33 3.59 -6.29
N ARG A 63 47.30 3.22 -7.57
CA ARG A 63 46.34 3.72 -8.57
C ARG A 63 44.90 3.27 -8.17
N GLU A 64 44.71 2.00 -7.86
CA GLU A 64 43.40 1.46 -7.44
C GLU A 64 42.87 2.17 -6.19
N ALA A 65 43.72 2.42 -5.18
CA ALA A 65 43.34 3.15 -3.99
C ALA A 65 43.01 4.61 -4.30
N ALA A 66 43.73 5.27 -5.21
CA ALA A 66 43.47 6.62 -5.67
C ALA A 66 42.14 6.72 -6.41
N ASP A 67 41.88 5.83 -7.37
CA ASP A 67 40.64 5.81 -8.15
C ASP A 67 39.42 5.59 -7.23
N LYS A 68 39.52 4.65 -6.29
CA LYS A 68 38.49 4.41 -5.28
C LYS A 68 38.26 5.64 -4.36
N LEU A 69 39.33 6.33 -3.98
CA LEU A 69 39.23 7.52 -3.16
C LEU A 69 38.59 8.68 -3.92
N THR A 70 39.02 8.93 -5.14
CA THR A 70 38.47 9.97 -6.03
C THR A 70 36.99 9.72 -6.30
N LYS A 71 36.61 8.48 -6.59
CA LYS A 71 35.20 8.10 -6.74
C LYS A 71 34.39 8.42 -5.48
N LYS A 72 34.89 8.05 -4.30
CA LYS A 72 34.23 8.38 -3.02
C LYS A 72 34.16 9.89 -2.76
N ILE A 73 35.22 10.64 -3.05
CA ILE A 73 35.24 12.11 -2.91
C ILE A 73 34.22 12.75 -3.86
N ASN A 74 34.15 12.29 -5.12
CA ASN A 74 33.19 12.81 -6.10
C ASN A 74 31.75 12.49 -5.71
N ASP A 75 31.46 11.30 -5.20
CA ASP A 75 30.16 10.92 -4.67
C ASP A 75 29.72 11.85 -3.52
N HIS A 76 30.68 12.38 -2.72
CA HIS A 76 30.42 13.34 -1.65
C HIS A 76 30.37 14.80 -2.13
N ARG A 77 31.14 15.18 -3.13
CA ARG A 77 31.11 16.54 -3.73
C ARG A 77 29.82 16.80 -4.51
N GLN A 78 29.12 15.75 -4.97
CA GLN A 78 27.83 15.85 -5.64
C GLN A 78 26.65 16.13 -4.68
N LYS A 79 26.90 16.81 -3.55
CA LYS A 79 25.89 17.35 -2.60
C LYS A 79 25.20 16.34 -1.69
N PHE A 80 25.82 15.23 -1.35
CA PHE A 80 25.28 14.30 -0.36
C PHE A 80 26.24 14.16 0.83
N PRO A 81 26.08 14.97 1.90
CA PRO A 81 26.81 14.73 3.14
C PRO A 81 26.48 13.31 3.65
N LEU A 82 27.47 12.64 4.23
CA LEU A 82 27.21 11.35 4.86
C LEU A 82 26.29 11.54 6.05
N PRO A 83 25.21 10.77 6.24
CA PRO A 83 24.52 10.75 7.51
C PRO A 83 25.51 10.33 8.60
N ALA A 84 25.37 10.92 9.78
CA ALA A 84 26.20 10.62 10.95
C ALA A 84 26.21 9.12 11.29
N ARG A 85 25.12 8.43 10.99
CA ARG A 85 24.95 6.98 11.12
C ARG A 85 24.32 6.38 9.87
N ASP A 86 24.81 5.20 9.45
CA ASP A 86 24.19 4.36 8.42
C ASP A 86 23.46 3.20 9.12
N PRO A 87 22.15 3.34 9.41
CA PRO A 87 21.40 2.34 10.15
C PRO A 87 21.24 1.05 9.34
N ALA A 88 20.92 -0.06 10.00
CA ALA A 88 20.42 -1.22 9.30
C ALA A 88 19.04 -0.92 8.69
N LEU A 89 18.72 -1.58 7.58
CA LEU A 89 17.42 -1.39 6.89
C LEU A 89 16.23 -1.63 7.83
N GLY A 90 16.32 -2.65 8.69
CA GLY A 90 15.25 -2.98 9.66
C GLY A 90 15.01 -1.87 10.67
N ASP A 91 16.10 -1.29 11.21
CA ASP A 91 16.04 -0.18 12.17
C ASP A 91 15.43 1.06 11.51
N TYR A 92 15.89 1.37 10.29
CA TYR A 92 15.31 2.48 9.50
C TYR A 92 13.82 2.30 9.23
N LEU A 93 13.41 1.12 8.74
CA LEU A 93 12.00 0.83 8.44
C LEU A 93 11.12 0.90 9.70
N THR A 94 11.64 0.42 10.84
CA THR A 94 10.92 0.48 12.12
C THR A 94 10.74 1.92 12.59
N THR A 95 11.80 2.72 12.55
CA THR A 95 11.76 4.16 12.87
C THR A 95 10.80 4.90 11.93
N TRP A 96 10.90 4.65 10.62
CA TRP A 96 10.02 5.25 9.64
C TRP A 96 8.53 4.89 9.87
N LEU A 97 8.21 3.64 10.19
CA LEU A 97 6.85 3.21 10.50
C LEU A 97 6.28 3.89 11.74
N ASN A 98 7.11 4.05 12.79
CA ASN A 98 6.65 4.54 14.08
C ASN A 98 6.58 6.07 14.17
N HIS A 99 7.43 6.79 13.44
CA HIS A 99 7.54 8.25 13.57
C HIS A 99 7.11 9.02 12.32
N ILE A 100 7.09 8.38 11.13
CA ILE A 100 6.79 9.07 9.89
C ILE A 100 5.48 8.54 9.27
N ALA A 101 5.44 7.24 8.99
CA ALA A 101 4.30 6.63 8.30
C ALA A 101 3.02 6.74 9.14
N VAL A 102 3.12 6.66 10.48
CA VAL A 102 1.98 6.77 11.40
C VAL A 102 1.18 8.05 11.21
N HIS A 103 1.84 9.15 10.85
CA HIS A 103 1.20 10.45 10.62
C HIS A 103 0.77 10.67 9.16
N LYS A 104 1.29 9.88 8.20
CA LYS A 104 1.08 10.10 6.76
C LYS A 104 0.12 9.12 6.10
N VAL A 105 -0.04 7.93 6.68
CA VAL A 105 -0.90 6.89 6.09
C VAL A 105 -2.05 6.53 7.02
N ARG A 106 -3.13 6.01 6.44
CA ARG A 106 -4.30 5.56 7.21
C ARG A 106 -3.97 4.34 8.06
N PRO A 107 -4.69 4.14 9.20
CA PRO A 107 -4.44 3.03 10.13
C PRO A 107 -4.35 1.66 9.46
N ASN A 108 -5.25 1.33 8.54
CA ASN A 108 -5.22 0.07 7.79
C ASN A 108 -3.98 -0.08 6.88
N THR A 109 -3.51 1.03 6.31
CA THR A 109 -2.28 1.02 5.50
C THR A 109 -1.06 0.81 6.38
N LEU A 110 -1.03 1.48 7.54
CA LEU A 110 0.04 1.31 8.53
C LEU A 110 0.10 -0.13 9.07
N ALA A 111 -1.06 -0.69 9.46
CA ALA A 111 -1.16 -2.08 9.92
C ALA A 111 -0.66 -3.06 8.85
N ARG A 112 -1.02 -2.82 7.58
CA ARG A 112 -0.52 -3.61 6.44
C ARG A 112 0.99 -3.46 6.27
N TYR A 113 1.55 -2.27 6.38
CA TYR A 113 3.00 -2.05 6.28
C TYR A 113 3.75 -2.77 7.39
N ARG A 114 3.27 -2.70 8.63
CA ARG A 114 3.82 -3.45 9.77
C ARG A 114 3.76 -4.96 9.55
N ALA A 115 2.63 -5.47 9.06
CA ALA A 115 2.49 -6.88 8.72
C ALA A 115 3.43 -7.31 7.60
N CYS A 116 3.62 -6.49 6.56
CA CYS A 116 4.57 -6.76 5.47
C CYS A 116 6.00 -6.88 6.02
N LEU A 117 6.43 -5.94 6.85
CA LEU A 117 7.77 -5.97 7.45
C LEU A 117 7.99 -7.25 8.28
N ARG A 118 7.03 -7.59 9.13
CA ARG A 118 7.11 -8.76 10.00
C ARG A 118 7.10 -10.10 9.26
N LEU A 119 6.27 -10.23 8.20
CA LEU A 119 5.96 -11.53 7.58
C LEU A 119 6.81 -11.86 6.36
N TYR A 120 7.39 -10.86 5.70
CA TYR A 120 7.99 -11.06 4.38
C TYR A 120 9.43 -10.58 4.25
N PHE A 121 9.92 -9.75 5.17
CA PHE A 121 11.29 -9.26 5.10
C PHE A 121 12.25 -10.24 5.78
N PRO A 122 13.21 -10.82 5.05
CA PRO A 122 14.15 -11.77 5.62
C PRO A 122 15.21 -11.04 6.46
N LEU A 123 15.70 -11.71 7.50
CA LEU A 123 16.63 -11.14 8.46
C LEU A 123 17.93 -10.62 7.81
N HIS A 124 18.44 -11.32 6.79
CA HIS A 124 19.66 -10.90 6.09
C HIS A 124 19.48 -9.56 5.36
N LEU A 125 18.27 -9.29 4.83
CA LEU A 125 17.95 -8.00 4.19
C LEU A 125 17.80 -6.90 5.25
N LEU A 126 17.12 -7.19 6.37
CA LEU A 126 16.90 -6.25 7.46
C LEU A 126 18.22 -5.82 8.15
N LYS A 127 19.20 -6.73 8.25
CA LYS A 127 20.53 -6.44 8.81
C LYS A 127 21.44 -5.66 7.87
N LYS A 128 21.09 -5.57 6.60
CA LYS A 128 21.91 -4.85 5.61
C LYS A 128 21.88 -3.34 5.89
N LYS A 129 23.02 -2.66 5.75
CA LYS A 129 23.09 -1.20 5.90
C LYS A 129 22.27 -0.50 4.81
N LEU A 130 21.55 0.56 5.17
CA LEU A 130 20.62 1.27 4.28
C LEU A 130 21.30 1.69 2.96
N ARG A 131 22.51 2.24 3.03
CA ARG A 131 23.29 2.67 1.85
C ARG A 131 23.89 1.53 1.03
N GLN A 132 23.96 0.32 1.58
CA GLN A 132 24.48 -0.86 0.89
C GLN A 132 23.37 -1.65 0.18
N LEU A 133 22.12 -1.26 0.37
CA LEU A 133 21.00 -1.91 -0.30
C LEU A 133 21.06 -1.62 -1.81
N THR A 134 20.96 -2.68 -2.62
CA THR A 134 20.98 -2.59 -4.08
C THR A 134 19.66 -3.03 -4.70
N ALA A 135 19.39 -2.61 -5.93
CA ALA A 135 18.23 -3.09 -6.68
C ALA A 135 18.29 -4.61 -6.91
N LYS A 136 19.52 -5.18 -7.01
CA LYS A 136 19.74 -6.64 -7.13
C LYS A 136 19.25 -7.38 -5.88
N ASP A 137 19.54 -6.88 -4.68
CA ASP A 137 19.07 -7.48 -3.43
C ASP A 137 17.55 -7.54 -3.36
N ILE A 138 16.90 -6.42 -3.72
CA ILE A 138 15.43 -6.32 -3.72
C ILE A 138 14.83 -7.27 -4.76
N ARG A 139 15.42 -7.34 -5.96
CA ARG A 139 14.94 -8.25 -7.01
C ARG A 139 15.02 -9.69 -6.57
N LEU A 140 16.18 -10.15 -6.10
CA LEU A 140 16.37 -11.53 -5.62
C LEU A 140 15.40 -11.87 -4.48
N TRP A 141 15.19 -10.97 -3.55
CA TRP A 141 14.21 -11.14 -2.48
C TRP A 141 12.78 -11.32 -3.02
N LEU A 142 12.33 -10.44 -3.93
CA LEU A 142 10.98 -10.53 -4.50
C LEU A 142 10.80 -11.79 -5.37
N ASP A 143 11.84 -12.20 -6.10
CA ASP A 143 11.82 -13.43 -6.88
C ASP A 143 11.73 -14.67 -5.97
N GLN A 144 12.45 -14.69 -4.86
CA GLN A 144 12.32 -15.75 -3.86
C GLN A 144 10.90 -15.80 -3.27
N LEU A 145 10.28 -14.65 -2.98
CA LEU A 145 8.90 -14.61 -2.48
C LEU A 145 7.89 -15.21 -3.48
N ARG A 146 8.15 -15.08 -4.79
CA ARG A 146 7.27 -15.63 -5.84
C ARG A 146 7.24 -17.16 -5.87
N VAL A 147 8.39 -17.80 -5.60
CA VAL A 147 8.55 -19.25 -5.68
C VAL A 147 8.44 -19.93 -4.33
N THR A 148 8.36 -19.18 -3.24
CA THR A 148 8.27 -19.72 -1.89
C THR A 148 6.81 -19.95 -1.50
N CYS A 149 6.46 -21.16 -1.13
CA CYS A 149 5.14 -21.45 -0.59
C CYS A 149 4.92 -20.72 0.73
N ARG A 150 3.87 -19.92 0.80
CA ARG A 150 3.52 -19.14 2.00
C ARG A 150 3.30 -19.99 3.24
N CYS A 151 2.66 -21.14 3.09
CA CYS A 151 2.41 -22.07 4.20
C CYS A 151 3.73 -22.60 4.79
N CYS A 152 4.66 -23.03 3.93
CA CYS A 152 5.99 -23.47 4.35
C CYS A 152 6.79 -22.35 5.00
N ALA A 153 6.80 -21.16 4.39
CA ALA A 153 7.57 -20.02 4.88
C ALA A 153 7.11 -19.50 6.25
N LEU A 154 5.80 -19.58 6.55
CA LEU A 154 5.22 -19.09 7.80
C LEU A 154 4.96 -20.20 8.83
N GLY A 155 5.25 -21.46 8.49
CA GLY A 155 4.99 -22.60 9.38
C GLY A 155 3.51 -22.80 9.74
N THR A 156 2.57 -22.26 8.96
CA THR A 156 1.14 -22.22 9.32
C THR A 156 0.49 -23.61 9.44
N ASP A 157 1.04 -24.63 8.79
CA ASP A 157 0.53 -25.99 8.87
C ASP A 157 1.18 -26.77 10.03
N THR A 158 2.40 -26.41 10.42
CA THR A 158 3.12 -27.02 11.53
C THR A 158 2.59 -26.61 12.90
N THR A 159 1.87 -25.48 12.96
CA THR A 159 1.23 -24.98 14.20
C THR A 159 -0.17 -25.58 14.42
N ARG A 160 -0.67 -26.41 13.50
CA ARG A 160 -1.97 -27.07 13.63
C ARG A 160 -1.90 -28.25 14.59
N ASP A 161 -2.97 -28.43 15.34
CA ASP A 161 -3.10 -29.55 16.25
C ASP A 161 -3.41 -30.86 15.48
N PRO A 162 -2.52 -31.90 15.53
CA PRO A 162 -2.77 -33.18 14.90
C PRO A 162 -4.00 -33.91 15.45
N GLN A 163 -4.38 -33.64 16.71
CA GLN A 163 -5.49 -34.27 17.41
C GLN A 163 -6.76 -33.45 17.45
N ALA A 164 -6.81 -32.27 16.74
CA ALA A 164 -7.99 -31.45 16.70
C ALA A 164 -9.24 -32.24 16.31
N ALA A 165 -10.36 -32.02 17.02
CA ALA A 165 -11.64 -32.67 16.73
C ALA A 165 -12.13 -32.37 15.32
N ASP A 166 -11.98 -31.09 14.88
CA ASP A 166 -12.28 -30.66 13.51
C ASP A 166 -11.13 -31.05 12.55
N PRO A 167 -11.37 -31.96 11.57
CA PRO A 167 -10.37 -32.32 10.56
C PRO A 167 -9.80 -31.12 9.80
N SER A 168 -10.54 -30.01 9.75
CA SER A 168 -10.09 -28.78 9.09
C SER A 168 -8.95 -28.08 9.84
N GLN A 169 -8.74 -28.37 11.10
CA GLN A 169 -7.70 -27.82 11.96
C GLN A 169 -6.44 -28.69 12.04
N ARG A 170 -6.49 -29.90 11.50
CA ARG A 170 -5.35 -30.84 11.47
C ARG A 170 -4.31 -30.47 10.41
N PRO A 171 -3.05 -30.87 10.55
CA PRO A 171 -2.03 -30.76 9.50
C PRO A 171 -2.49 -31.40 8.19
N ARG A 172 -2.21 -30.73 7.06
CA ARG A 172 -2.70 -31.17 5.74
C ARG A 172 -1.64 -31.23 4.66
N CYS A 173 -0.56 -30.46 4.80
CA CYS A 173 0.39 -30.25 3.70
C CYS A 173 1.84 -30.16 4.20
N CYS A 174 2.35 -28.99 4.52
CA CYS A 174 3.77 -28.76 4.78
C CYS A 174 4.27 -29.51 6.03
N ALA A 175 3.45 -29.64 7.07
CA ALA A 175 3.76 -30.43 8.26
C ALA A 175 3.86 -31.93 7.96
N LEU A 176 3.21 -32.42 6.89
CA LEU A 176 3.22 -33.81 6.43
C LEU A 176 4.22 -34.01 5.27
N GLY A 177 5.17 -33.11 5.07
CA GLY A 177 6.13 -33.17 3.96
C GLY A 177 5.54 -32.86 2.56
N ARG A 178 4.28 -32.47 2.46
CA ARG A 178 3.59 -32.18 1.20
C ARG A 178 3.39 -30.68 1.05
N CYS A 179 4.11 -30.04 0.11
CA CYS A 179 3.92 -28.62 -0.14
C CYS A 179 2.56 -28.33 -0.82
N CYS A 180 1.78 -27.42 -0.24
CA CYS A 180 0.48 -27.01 -0.81
C CYS A 180 0.60 -25.96 -1.92
N GLN A 181 1.81 -25.53 -2.29
CA GLN A 181 2.12 -24.60 -3.39
C GLN A 181 1.35 -23.27 -3.32
N ARG A 182 1.05 -22.79 -2.12
CA ARG A 182 0.37 -21.52 -1.91
C ARG A 182 1.34 -20.36 -2.11
N TYR A 183 1.62 -20.04 -3.36
CA TYR A 183 2.46 -18.92 -3.74
C TYR A 183 1.75 -17.58 -3.57
N LEU A 184 2.53 -16.51 -3.42
CA LEU A 184 2.00 -15.15 -3.37
C LEU A 184 1.55 -14.70 -4.75
N SER A 185 0.37 -14.06 -4.81
CA SER A 185 -0.09 -13.47 -6.05
C SER A 185 0.79 -12.29 -6.47
N PRO A 186 0.89 -11.98 -7.77
CA PRO A 186 1.61 -10.80 -8.26
C PRO A 186 1.18 -9.50 -7.56
N LEU A 187 -0.11 -9.33 -7.29
CA LEU A 187 -0.63 -8.18 -6.55
C LEU A 187 -0.11 -8.12 -5.10
N THR A 188 0.01 -9.28 -4.44
CA THR A 188 0.58 -9.34 -3.09
C THR A 188 2.06 -8.93 -3.09
N ILE A 189 2.82 -9.33 -4.11
CA ILE A 189 4.22 -8.90 -4.28
C ILE A 189 4.32 -7.37 -4.42
N GLN A 190 3.44 -6.75 -5.21
CA GLN A 190 3.36 -5.28 -5.30
C GLN A 190 3.10 -4.64 -3.93
N TYR A 191 2.16 -5.20 -3.15
CA TYR A 191 1.85 -4.71 -1.81
C TYR A 191 3.00 -4.87 -0.81
N ILE A 192 3.82 -5.91 -0.95
CA ILE A 192 5.01 -6.13 -0.12
C ILE A 192 6.14 -5.15 -0.50
N HIS A 193 6.29 -4.85 -1.79
CA HIS A 193 7.29 -3.90 -2.29
C HIS A 193 6.96 -2.45 -1.93
N ALA A 194 5.68 -2.09 -1.85
CA ALA A 194 5.22 -0.72 -1.65
C ALA A 194 5.77 -0.02 -0.39
N PRO A 195 5.76 -0.62 0.83
CA PRO A 195 6.31 0.02 2.03
C PRO A 195 7.81 0.28 1.91
N LEU A 196 8.59 -0.65 1.33
CA LEU A 196 10.01 -0.44 1.09
C LEU A 196 10.25 0.75 0.16
N ARG A 197 9.56 0.77 -0.99
CA ARG A 197 9.67 1.87 -1.95
C ARG A 197 9.31 3.22 -1.32
N THR A 198 8.26 3.27 -0.51
CA THR A 198 7.81 4.51 0.14
C THR A 198 8.78 4.97 1.22
N ALA A 199 9.33 4.05 2.01
CA ALA A 199 10.31 4.34 3.04
C ALA A 199 11.64 4.84 2.43
N LEU A 200 12.14 4.19 1.38
CA LEU A 200 13.35 4.64 0.68
C LEU A 200 13.16 5.99 -0.04
N GLU A 201 11.93 6.29 -0.48
CA GLU A 201 11.61 7.62 -1.01
C GLU A 201 11.70 8.70 0.07
N HIS A 202 11.30 8.36 1.28
CA HIS A 202 11.49 9.25 2.43
C HIS A 202 12.98 9.43 2.76
N ALA A 203 13.77 8.34 2.76
CA ALA A 203 15.22 8.41 2.97
C ALA A 203 15.93 9.32 1.96
N VAL A 204 15.45 9.34 0.71
CA VAL A 204 15.99 10.26 -0.31
C VAL A 204 15.62 11.72 -0.01
N ARG A 205 14.43 11.99 0.50
CA ARG A 205 14.01 13.36 0.87
C ARG A 205 14.70 13.92 2.11
N GLU A 206 15.14 13.04 2.99
CA GLU A 206 15.90 13.38 4.19
C GLU A 206 17.43 13.32 3.97
N ASP A 207 17.87 13.19 2.71
CA ASP A 207 19.28 13.09 2.30
C ASP A 207 20.05 11.89 2.90
N ASP A 208 19.33 10.92 3.48
CA ASP A 208 19.92 9.66 3.96
C ASP A 208 20.41 8.78 2.80
N LEU A 209 19.75 8.84 1.65
CA LEU A 209 20.08 8.11 0.43
C LEU A 209 20.19 9.05 -0.79
N PRO A 210 21.15 8.82 -1.69
CA PRO A 210 21.25 9.58 -2.92
C PRO A 210 20.15 9.25 -3.95
N ARG A 211 19.58 8.05 -3.86
CA ARG A 211 18.52 7.57 -4.76
C ARG A 211 17.74 6.43 -4.15
N ASN A 212 16.50 6.27 -4.58
CA ASN A 212 15.65 5.15 -4.20
C ASN A 212 15.88 3.94 -5.13
N VAL A 213 16.64 2.96 -4.65
CA VAL A 213 16.97 1.75 -5.43
C VAL A 213 15.78 0.85 -5.68
N ALA A 214 14.69 0.95 -4.88
CA ALA A 214 13.48 0.17 -5.07
C ALA A 214 12.67 0.64 -6.31
N ARG A 215 12.86 1.87 -6.79
CA ARG A 215 12.24 2.34 -8.05
C ARG A 215 12.75 1.59 -9.28
N ASN A 216 13.98 1.09 -9.22
CA ASN A 216 14.63 0.38 -10.34
C ASN A 216 14.25 -1.11 -10.39
N VAL A 217 13.37 -1.56 -9.48
CA VAL A 217 12.90 -2.95 -9.45
C VAL A 217 11.51 -3.02 -10.06
N GLN A 218 11.42 -3.73 -11.18
CA GLN A 218 10.14 -4.00 -11.83
C GLN A 218 9.37 -5.05 -11.02
N VAL A 219 8.14 -4.71 -10.63
CA VAL A 219 7.19 -5.65 -10.04
C VAL A 219 6.18 -6.07 -11.10
N PRO A 220 5.58 -7.28 -11.00
CA PRO A 220 4.64 -7.76 -11.99
C PRO A 220 3.48 -6.79 -12.18
N VAL A 221 3.13 -6.51 -13.42
CA VAL A 221 1.90 -5.79 -13.74
C VAL A 221 0.73 -6.75 -13.60
N VAL A 222 -0.21 -6.41 -12.74
CA VAL A 222 -1.44 -7.20 -12.55
C VAL A 222 -2.56 -6.58 -13.37
N ARG A 223 -3.01 -7.29 -14.38
CA ARG A 223 -4.30 -6.96 -14.99
C ARG A 223 -5.38 -7.41 -14.04
N GLN A 224 -6.12 -6.48 -13.47
CA GLN A 224 -7.29 -6.84 -12.65
C GLN A 224 -8.31 -7.53 -13.54
N GLN A 225 -8.75 -8.74 -13.15
CA GLN A 225 -9.91 -9.35 -13.76
C GLN A 225 -11.12 -8.46 -13.49
N ARG A 226 -11.77 -8.00 -14.55
CA ARG A 226 -13.01 -7.23 -14.44
C ARG A 226 -14.06 -8.14 -13.84
N THR A 227 -14.67 -7.71 -12.74
CA THR A 227 -15.83 -8.40 -12.19
C THR A 227 -17.04 -7.94 -12.95
N GLU A 228 -17.80 -8.88 -13.49
CA GLU A 228 -19.05 -8.61 -14.16
C GLU A 228 -20.08 -8.12 -13.13
N PRO A 229 -20.73 -6.96 -13.33
CA PRO A 229 -21.78 -6.46 -12.45
C PRO A 229 -23.05 -7.32 -12.57
N PHE A 230 -23.95 -7.26 -11.61
CA PHE A 230 -25.26 -7.89 -11.72
C PHE A 230 -26.07 -7.34 -12.90
N SER A 231 -26.70 -8.21 -13.62
CA SER A 231 -27.78 -7.88 -14.57
C SER A 231 -29.03 -7.37 -13.79
N PRO A 232 -29.96 -6.68 -14.45
CA PRO A 232 -31.24 -6.30 -13.83
C PRO A 232 -32.01 -7.48 -13.21
N ALA A 233 -31.95 -8.67 -13.84
CA ALA A 233 -32.59 -9.88 -13.33
C ALA A 233 -31.91 -10.39 -12.06
N GLU A 234 -30.57 -10.51 -12.07
CA GLU A 234 -29.79 -10.91 -10.88
C GLU A 234 -29.97 -9.92 -9.73
N ALA A 235 -30.04 -8.60 -10.02
CA ALA A 235 -30.29 -7.57 -9.03
C ALA A 235 -31.65 -7.70 -8.35
N ARG A 236 -32.70 -8.01 -9.11
CA ARG A 236 -34.07 -8.32 -8.57
C ARG A 236 -34.04 -9.56 -7.69
N THR A 237 -33.49 -10.67 -8.19
CA THR A 237 -33.36 -11.93 -7.43
C THR A 237 -32.60 -11.72 -6.13
N PHE A 238 -31.54 -10.90 -6.17
CA PHE A 238 -30.76 -10.54 -4.97
C PHE A 238 -31.60 -9.77 -3.94
N LEU A 239 -32.36 -8.74 -4.36
CA LEU A 239 -33.19 -7.93 -3.48
C LEU A 239 -34.32 -8.76 -2.87
N ASP A 240 -34.96 -9.61 -3.66
CA ASP A 240 -36.06 -10.50 -3.21
C ASP A 240 -35.53 -11.49 -2.16
N ALA A 241 -34.42 -12.15 -2.42
CA ALA A 241 -33.81 -13.08 -1.49
C ALA A 241 -33.31 -12.36 -0.20
N ALA A 242 -32.93 -11.10 -0.31
CA ALA A 242 -32.47 -10.31 0.85
C ALA A 242 -33.60 -10.02 1.85
N GLN A 243 -34.89 -10.02 1.45
CA GLN A 243 -36.02 -9.68 2.31
C GLN A 243 -36.08 -10.55 3.58
N GLY A 244 -35.67 -11.81 3.50
CA GLY A 244 -35.61 -12.73 4.64
C GLY A 244 -34.41 -12.55 5.57
N PHE A 245 -33.48 -11.64 5.26
CA PHE A 245 -32.28 -11.47 6.04
C PHE A 245 -32.39 -10.27 7.01
N ARG A 246 -31.84 -10.44 8.20
CA ARG A 246 -31.75 -9.36 9.20
C ARG A 246 -31.08 -8.08 8.66
N LEU A 247 -30.12 -8.23 7.75
CA LEU A 247 -29.40 -7.13 7.12
C LEU A 247 -30.02 -6.70 5.77
N HIS A 248 -31.31 -7.01 5.54
CA HIS A 248 -32.02 -6.63 4.31
C HIS A 248 -31.78 -5.15 3.94
N ALA A 249 -32.05 -4.23 4.87
CA ALA A 249 -31.90 -2.79 4.62
C ALA A 249 -30.46 -2.39 4.26
N LEU A 250 -29.44 -3.09 4.80
CA LEU A 250 -28.03 -2.85 4.43
C LEU A 250 -27.77 -3.29 3.00
N PHE A 251 -28.26 -4.45 2.59
CA PHE A 251 -28.05 -4.98 1.24
C PHE A 251 -28.85 -4.20 0.19
N ASP A 252 -30.08 -3.82 0.51
CA ASP A 252 -30.92 -2.97 -0.33
C ASP A 252 -30.26 -1.61 -0.57
N LEU A 253 -29.83 -0.93 0.52
CA LEU A 253 -29.13 0.34 0.43
C LEU A 253 -27.81 0.23 -0.33
N ALA A 254 -27.05 -0.87 -0.13
CA ALA A 254 -25.79 -1.10 -0.83
C ALA A 254 -25.96 -1.17 -2.35
N LEU A 255 -26.99 -1.87 -2.82
CA LEU A 255 -27.25 -2.02 -4.25
C LEU A 255 -27.83 -0.75 -4.86
N ARG A 256 -28.80 -0.09 -4.19
CA ARG A 256 -29.48 1.10 -4.75
C ARG A 256 -28.62 2.36 -4.75
N THR A 257 -27.70 2.51 -3.79
CA THR A 257 -26.89 3.72 -3.65
C THR A 257 -25.42 3.54 -3.99
N GLY A 258 -24.95 2.32 -4.13
CA GLY A 258 -23.56 2.01 -4.37
C GLY A 258 -22.59 2.46 -3.26
N MET A 259 -23.07 2.67 -2.03
CA MET A 259 -22.24 3.01 -0.88
C MET A 259 -21.16 1.96 -0.63
N ARG A 260 -19.99 2.42 -0.19
CA ARG A 260 -18.92 1.50 0.23
C ARG A 260 -19.33 0.80 1.54
N ARG A 261 -18.92 -0.47 1.72
CA ARG A 261 -19.22 -1.23 2.96
C ARG A 261 -18.87 -0.45 4.23
N GLY A 262 -17.71 0.21 4.28
CA GLY A 262 -17.32 1.01 5.43
C GLY A 262 -18.22 2.23 5.66
N GLU A 263 -18.74 2.85 4.62
CA GLU A 263 -19.71 3.95 4.68
C GLU A 263 -21.04 3.46 5.26
N LEU A 264 -21.55 2.31 4.79
CA LEU A 264 -22.75 1.67 5.31
C LEU A 264 -22.61 1.33 6.80
N LEU A 265 -21.50 0.70 7.18
CA LEU A 265 -21.27 0.30 8.57
C LEU A 265 -21.04 1.49 9.51
N GLY A 266 -20.57 2.62 8.98
CA GLY A 266 -20.40 3.86 9.73
C GLY A 266 -21.59 4.80 9.69
N LEU A 267 -22.69 4.46 8.99
CA LEU A 267 -23.86 5.31 8.83
C LEU A 267 -24.61 5.43 10.17
N ARG A 268 -24.97 6.67 10.56
CA ARG A 268 -25.72 6.96 11.77
C ARG A 268 -27.15 7.36 11.43
N TRP A 269 -28.08 7.17 12.37
CA TRP A 269 -29.44 7.67 12.24
C TRP A 269 -29.50 9.19 12.12
N SER A 270 -28.58 9.91 12.75
CA SER A 270 -28.46 11.37 12.63
C SER A 270 -27.99 11.86 11.24
N ASP A 271 -27.48 10.94 10.39
CA ASP A 271 -27.08 11.24 9.03
C ASP A 271 -28.20 10.96 8.00
N LEU A 272 -29.38 10.51 8.47
CA LEU A 272 -30.54 10.14 7.65
C LEU A 272 -31.69 11.13 7.89
N ASP A 273 -32.21 11.66 6.82
CA ASP A 273 -33.50 12.33 6.79
C ASP A 273 -34.49 11.47 5.98
N LEU A 274 -35.24 10.61 6.71
CA LEU A 274 -36.23 9.72 6.07
C LEU A 274 -37.46 10.47 5.54
N THR A 275 -37.77 11.65 6.09
CA THR A 275 -38.89 12.49 5.62
C THR A 275 -38.51 13.21 4.35
N GLY A 276 -37.34 13.85 4.31
CA GLY A 276 -36.79 14.50 3.12
C GLY A 276 -36.16 13.55 2.13
N GLY A 277 -36.12 12.24 2.42
CA GLY A 277 -35.61 11.21 1.52
C GLY A 277 -34.13 11.35 1.19
N THR A 278 -33.29 11.72 2.16
CA THR A 278 -31.85 11.93 1.93
C THR A 278 -30.98 11.28 3.00
N LEU A 279 -29.73 10.97 2.65
CA LEU A 279 -28.69 10.57 3.58
C LEU A 279 -27.39 11.35 3.32
N ALA A 280 -26.59 11.57 4.37
CA ALA A 280 -25.26 12.16 4.30
C ALA A 280 -24.19 11.14 4.68
N ILE A 281 -23.15 11.00 3.84
CA ILE A 281 -22.01 10.14 4.13
C ILE A 281 -20.92 11.01 4.76
N ARG A 282 -20.62 10.81 6.05
CA ARG A 282 -19.64 11.62 6.80
C ARG A 282 -18.48 10.80 7.36
N GLN A 283 -18.69 9.51 7.59
CA GLN A 283 -17.72 8.63 8.20
C GLN A 283 -17.72 7.22 7.64
N THR A 284 -16.70 6.45 8.00
CA THR A 284 -16.57 5.04 7.64
C THR A 284 -16.17 4.23 8.87
N LEU A 285 -16.70 3.02 8.99
CA LEU A 285 -16.28 2.06 10.00
C LEU A 285 -15.43 0.98 9.33
N GLN A 286 -14.26 0.72 9.90
CA GLN A 286 -13.28 -0.24 9.36
C GLN A 286 -12.70 -1.08 10.48
N TYR A 287 -12.40 -2.33 10.20
CA TYR A 287 -11.58 -3.17 11.06
C TYR A 287 -10.10 -2.88 10.78
N VAL A 288 -9.35 -2.59 11.84
CA VAL A 288 -7.89 -2.37 11.80
C VAL A 288 -7.22 -3.46 12.62
N PRO A 289 -6.39 -4.33 12.02
CA PRO A 289 -5.67 -5.36 12.77
C PRO A 289 -4.85 -4.76 13.93
N GLY A 290 -5.07 -5.29 15.14
CA GLY A 290 -4.41 -4.83 16.36
C GLY A 290 -5.09 -3.64 17.06
N THR A 291 -6.15 -3.06 16.49
CA THR A 291 -6.90 -1.93 17.10
C THR A 291 -8.39 -2.22 17.19
N ASP A 292 -8.91 -3.17 16.37
CA ASP A 292 -10.30 -3.56 16.19
C ASP A 292 -11.12 -2.61 15.30
N LEU A 293 -12.38 -2.34 15.61
CA LEU A 293 -13.24 -1.47 14.80
C LEU A 293 -12.92 0.01 15.05
N VAL A 294 -12.62 0.72 13.97
CA VAL A 294 -12.26 2.15 14.01
C VAL A 294 -13.23 2.94 13.13
N ILE A 295 -13.84 3.96 13.70
CA ILE A 295 -14.58 4.98 12.96
C ILE A 295 -13.58 6.05 12.52
N SER A 296 -13.62 6.40 11.24
CA SER A 296 -12.76 7.42 10.65
C SER A 296 -13.57 8.31 9.70
N PRO A 297 -13.20 9.58 9.52
CA PRO A 297 -13.81 10.41 8.49
C PRO A 297 -13.61 9.79 7.10
N THR A 298 -14.38 10.26 6.14
CA THR A 298 -14.28 9.81 4.74
C THR A 298 -12.88 10.03 4.17
N LYS A 299 -12.52 9.29 3.11
CA LYS A 299 -11.14 9.28 2.57
C LYS A 299 -10.73 10.59 1.90
N THR A 300 -11.67 11.24 1.24
CA THR A 300 -11.47 12.46 0.45
C THR A 300 -12.67 13.37 0.64
N PRO A 301 -12.55 14.68 0.43
CA PRO A 301 -13.69 15.58 0.43
C PRO A 301 -14.82 15.13 -0.52
N SER A 302 -14.48 14.58 -1.70
CA SER A 302 -15.44 14.02 -2.65
C SER A 302 -16.17 12.77 -2.15
N SER A 303 -15.70 12.14 -1.07
CA SER A 303 -16.39 11.01 -0.44
C SER A 303 -17.48 11.47 0.53
N GLU A 304 -17.41 12.71 1.02
CA GLU A 304 -18.46 13.35 1.79
C GLU A 304 -19.51 13.89 0.83
N ARG A 305 -20.70 13.29 0.87
CA ARG A 305 -21.75 13.58 -0.09
C ARG A 305 -23.13 13.29 0.48
N ARG A 306 -24.16 13.93 -0.09
CA ARG A 306 -25.55 13.60 0.13
C ARG A 306 -26.07 12.72 -1.01
N ILE A 307 -26.95 11.79 -0.68
CA ILE A 307 -27.58 10.86 -1.61
C ILE A 307 -29.09 10.92 -1.39
N ALA A 308 -29.84 11.08 -2.48
CA ALA A 308 -31.29 10.91 -2.47
C ALA A 308 -31.64 9.42 -2.34
N LEU A 309 -32.66 9.14 -1.54
CA LEU A 309 -33.14 7.78 -1.28
C LEU A 309 -34.41 7.51 -2.06
N PRO A 310 -34.51 6.41 -2.80
CA PRO A 310 -35.78 5.98 -3.39
C PRO A 310 -36.74 5.49 -2.29
N ARG A 311 -38.04 5.52 -2.59
CA ARG A 311 -39.11 5.15 -1.66
C ARG A 311 -38.92 3.77 -1.03
N GLU A 312 -38.45 2.82 -1.81
CA GLU A 312 -38.19 1.43 -1.36
C GLU A 312 -37.09 1.38 -0.29
N ALA A 313 -36.01 2.17 -0.47
CA ALA A 313 -34.93 2.24 0.51
C ALA A 313 -35.41 2.93 1.80
N ILE A 314 -36.24 3.96 1.71
CA ILE A 314 -36.87 4.62 2.87
C ILE A 314 -37.74 3.61 3.62
N ALA A 315 -38.60 2.87 2.93
CA ALA A 315 -39.45 1.84 3.54
C ALA A 315 -38.63 0.73 4.20
N SER A 316 -37.53 0.31 3.56
CA SER A 316 -36.60 -0.69 4.09
C SER A 316 -35.90 -0.20 5.37
N LEU A 317 -35.42 1.04 5.38
CA LEU A 317 -34.78 1.67 6.53
C LEU A 317 -35.77 1.91 7.68
N THR A 318 -37.01 2.30 7.39
CA THR A 318 -38.06 2.47 8.40
C THR A 318 -38.37 1.15 9.11
N ARG A 319 -38.55 0.06 8.36
CA ARG A 319 -38.73 -1.29 8.95
C ARG A 319 -37.52 -1.69 9.79
N HIS A 320 -36.32 -1.39 9.30
CA HIS A 320 -35.09 -1.68 10.02
C HIS A 320 -35.01 -0.89 11.35
N ARG A 321 -35.40 0.39 11.36
CA ARG A 321 -35.45 1.22 12.57
C ARG A 321 -36.36 0.64 13.62
N ASN A 322 -37.58 0.22 13.22
CA ASN A 322 -38.56 -0.41 14.12
C ASN A 322 -38.02 -1.72 14.68
N GLN A 323 -37.38 -2.57 13.85
CA GLN A 323 -36.76 -3.80 14.31
C GLN A 323 -35.57 -3.53 15.26
N GLN A 324 -34.76 -2.50 14.99
CA GLN A 324 -33.65 -2.12 15.86
C GLN A 324 -34.19 -1.60 17.23
N GLN A 325 -35.28 -0.84 17.23
CA GLN A 325 -35.93 -0.42 18.49
C GLN A 325 -36.42 -1.61 19.29
N ALA A 326 -37.09 -2.58 18.67
CA ALA A 326 -37.50 -3.81 19.36
C ALA A 326 -36.30 -4.61 19.92
N ASN A 327 -35.18 -4.66 19.20
CA ASN A 327 -33.94 -5.27 19.67
C ASN A 327 -33.36 -4.48 20.88
N ARG A 328 -33.44 -3.15 20.86
CA ARG A 328 -33.02 -2.28 21.97
C ARG A 328 -33.80 -2.55 23.22
N ASP A 329 -35.13 -2.60 23.09
CA ASP A 329 -36.05 -2.86 24.21
C ASP A 329 -35.80 -4.26 24.80
N ALA A 330 -35.58 -5.28 23.92
CA ALA A 330 -35.26 -6.64 24.36
C ALA A 330 -33.89 -6.77 25.03
N ALA A 331 -32.89 -5.99 24.61
CA ALA A 331 -31.54 -6.03 25.17
C ALA A 331 -31.43 -5.24 26.50
N GLY A 332 -32.31 -4.28 26.75
CA GLY A 332 -32.31 -3.45 27.94
C GLY A 332 -30.92 -2.84 28.24
N HIS A 333 -30.38 -3.11 29.40
CA HIS A 333 -29.08 -2.60 29.85
C HIS A 333 -27.87 -3.14 29.03
N ALA A 334 -28.05 -4.23 28.30
CA ALA A 334 -26.99 -4.78 27.40
C ALA A 334 -26.90 -4.05 26.06
N TRP A 335 -27.77 -3.07 25.81
CA TRP A 335 -27.74 -2.29 24.57
C TRP A 335 -26.59 -1.31 24.56
N ALA A 336 -25.72 -1.40 23.52
CA ALA A 336 -24.68 -0.41 23.23
C ALA A 336 -25.27 0.70 22.34
N ASP A 337 -25.49 1.90 22.88
CA ASP A 337 -25.99 3.03 22.09
C ASP A 337 -24.88 3.71 21.30
N THR A 338 -24.70 3.26 20.08
CA THR A 338 -23.68 3.79 19.16
C THR A 338 -24.21 4.80 18.15
N GLY A 339 -25.53 4.99 18.08
CA GLY A 339 -26.20 5.81 17.09
C GLY A 339 -26.12 5.27 15.66
N LEU A 340 -25.49 4.11 15.45
CA LEU A 340 -25.31 3.51 14.10
C LEU A 340 -26.61 2.87 13.62
N VAL A 341 -26.82 2.95 12.29
CA VAL A 341 -27.98 2.31 11.63
C VAL A 341 -27.83 0.79 11.66
N PHE A 342 -26.66 0.25 11.34
CA PHE A 342 -26.44 -1.19 11.22
C PHE A 342 -25.58 -1.71 12.37
N THR A 343 -26.21 -2.43 13.31
CA THR A 343 -25.59 -2.96 14.52
C THR A 343 -25.89 -4.44 14.70
N THR A 344 -25.29 -5.07 15.70
CA THR A 344 -25.73 -6.38 16.21
C THR A 344 -27.11 -6.25 16.90
N LYS A 345 -27.67 -7.35 17.38
CA LYS A 345 -28.90 -7.33 18.19
C LYS A 345 -28.74 -6.61 19.54
N THR A 346 -27.52 -6.35 19.97
CA THR A 346 -27.18 -5.64 21.21
C THR A 346 -26.60 -4.23 20.95
N GLY A 347 -26.78 -3.66 19.76
CA GLY A 347 -26.32 -2.30 19.44
C GLY A 347 -24.83 -2.18 19.11
N VAL A 348 -24.03 -3.24 19.24
CA VAL A 348 -22.58 -3.23 18.94
C VAL A 348 -22.35 -3.09 17.43
N PRO A 349 -21.33 -2.32 17.01
CA PRO A 349 -20.99 -2.19 15.58
C PRO A 349 -20.72 -3.53 14.89
N LEU A 350 -21.12 -3.68 13.64
CA LEU A 350 -20.95 -4.91 12.87
C LEU A 350 -19.50 -5.10 12.44
N GLN A 351 -18.96 -6.30 12.64
CA GLN A 351 -17.70 -6.71 12.04
C GLN A 351 -17.85 -6.86 10.51
N PRO A 352 -16.97 -6.22 9.69
CA PRO A 352 -17.04 -6.31 8.25
C PRO A 352 -16.93 -7.74 7.68
N SER A 353 -16.27 -8.66 8.41
CA SER A 353 -16.17 -10.08 8.07
C SER A 353 -17.52 -10.80 8.17
N ASN A 354 -18.32 -10.47 9.20
CA ASN A 354 -19.65 -11.05 9.40
C ASN A 354 -20.61 -10.63 8.28
N VAL A 355 -20.59 -9.34 7.91
CA VAL A 355 -21.39 -8.83 6.77
C VAL A 355 -21.02 -9.53 5.48
N ASN A 356 -19.73 -9.79 5.22
CA ASN A 356 -19.32 -10.57 4.06
C ASN A 356 -19.80 -12.02 4.12
N ARG A 357 -19.76 -12.65 5.28
CA ARG A 357 -20.27 -14.02 5.45
C ARG A 357 -21.77 -14.11 5.14
N ASP A 358 -22.56 -13.20 5.73
CA ASP A 358 -24.00 -13.13 5.53
C ASP A 358 -24.34 -12.80 4.07
N PHE A 359 -23.59 -11.90 3.42
CA PHE A 359 -23.70 -11.62 1.99
C PHE A 359 -23.45 -12.85 1.12
N HIS A 360 -22.38 -13.61 1.39
CA HIS A 360 -22.11 -14.85 0.63
C HIS A 360 -23.11 -15.96 0.93
N GLN A 361 -23.71 -15.99 2.11
CA GLN A 361 -24.81 -16.90 2.44
C GLN A 361 -26.06 -16.55 1.61
N LEU A 362 -26.40 -15.25 1.54
CA LEU A 362 -27.50 -14.75 0.71
C LEU A 362 -27.31 -15.13 -0.76
N LEU A 363 -26.14 -14.87 -1.35
CA LEU A 363 -25.86 -15.23 -2.74
C LEU A 363 -26.07 -16.74 -3.02
N ARG A 364 -25.57 -17.58 -2.11
CA ARG A 364 -25.74 -19.04 -2.25
C ARG A 364 -27.20 -19.46 -2.14
N GLY A 365 -27.95 -18.90 -1.20
CA GLY A 365 -29.38 -19.19 -1.03
C GLY A 365 -30.22 -18.75 -2.21
N ALA A 366 -29.82 -17.67 -2.89
CA ALA A 366 -30.47 -17.14 -4.07
C ALA A 366 -30.04 -17.81 -5.39
N GLY A 367 -29.10 -18.77 -5.36
CA GLY A 367 -28.54 -19.37 -6.58
C GLY A 367 -27.71 -18.40 -7.43
N LEU A 368 -27.29 -17.28 -6.88
CA LEU A 368 -26.53 -16.26 -7.58
C LEU A 368 -25.02 -16.56 -7.61
N ARG A 369 -24.36 -16.14 -8.67
CA ARG A 369 -22.90 -16.26 -8.78
C ARG A 369 -22.19 -15.51 -7.66
N LYS A 370 -21.02 -16.01 -7.28
CA LYS A 370 -20.21 -15.42 -6.23
C LYS A 370 -19.55 -14.14 -6.71
N ILE A 371 -19.92 -13.01 -6.12
CA ILE A 371 -19.28 -11.70 -6.28
C ILE A 371 -18.77 -11.18 -4.92
N ARG A 372 -17.95 -10.15 -4.92
CA ARG A 372 -17.54 -9.46 -3.69
C ARG A 372 -18.62 -8.47 -3.27
N PHE A 373 -18.72 -8.16 -1.99
CA PHE A 373 -19.66 -7.12 -1.51
C PHE A 373 -19.45 -5.77 -2.24
N HIS A 374 -18.20 -5.42 -2.56
CA HIS A 374 -17.90 -4.18 -3.29
C HIS A 374 -18.45 -4.18 -4.73
N ASP A 375 -18.70 -5.35 -5.30
CA ASP A 375 -19.24 -5.46 -6.65
C ASP A 375 -20.71 -5.06 -6.75
N LEU A 376 -21.46 -4.99 -5.61
CA LEU A 376 -22.78 -4.33 -5.55
C LEU A 376 -22.72 -2.87 -5.99
N ARG A 377 -21.63 -2.17 -5.66
CA ARG A 377 -21.39 -0.79 -6.10
C ARG A 377 -21.13 -0.73 -7.61
N HIS A 378 -20.43 -1.71 -8.16
CA HIS A 378 -20.26 -1.82 -9.61
C HIS A 378 -21.59 -2.13 -10.28
N SER A 379 -22.43 -2.99 -9.68
CA SER A 379 -23.77 -3.29 -10.17
C SER A 379 -24.68 -2.06 -10.14
N CYS A 380 -24.67 -1.28 -9.04
CA CYS A 380 -25.41 -0.01 -8.96
C CYS A 380 -25.06 0.93 -10.12
N ALA A 381 -23.77 1.15 -10.35
CA ALA A 381 -23.32 2.06 -11.39
C ALA A 381 -23.65 1.54 -12.79
N SER A 382 -23.53 0.23 -13.04
CA SER A 382 -23.88 -0.38 -14.31
C SER A 382 -25.39 -0.27 -14.60
N LEU A 383 -26.21 -0.56 -13.58
CA LEU A 383 -27.66 -0.45 -13.68
C LEU A 383 -28.12 1.00 -13.95
N LEU A 384 -27.50 1.99 -13.29
CA LEU A 384 -27.79 3.40 -13.54
C LEU A 384 -27.39 3.81 -14.97
N LEU A 385 -26.22 3.37 -15.42
CA LEU A 385 -25.76 3.64 -16.78
C LEU A 385 -26.66 3.01 -17.82
N ASP A 386 -27.16 1.79 -17.57
CA ASP A 386 -28.13 1.09 -18.41
C ASP A 386 -29.48 1.84 -18.54
N GLN A 387 -29.83 2.65 -17.53
CA GLN A 387 -30.99 3.54 -17.56
C GLN A 387 -30.67 4.92 -18.19
N GLY A 388 -29.49 5.12 -18.77
CA GLY A 388 -29.10 6.36 -19.42
C GLY A 388 -28.65 7.47 -18.49
N VAL A 389 -28.39 7.18 -17.21
CA VAL A 389 -27.89 8.18 -16.25
C VAL A 389 -26.47 8.59 -16.64
N ASP A 390 -26.22 9.90 -16.66
CA ASP A 390 -24.92 10.45 -17.03
C ASP A 390 -23.79 10.00 -16.10
N LEU A 391 -22.59 9.81 -16.68
CA LEU A 391 -21.40 9.36 -15.96
C LEU A 391 -20.95 10.34 -14.85
N ILE A 392 -21.22 11.64 -15.00
CA ILE A 392 -20.90 12.66 -13.99
C ILE A 392 -21.80 12.46 -12.77
N MET A 393 -23.10 12.26 -12.99
CA MET A 393 -24.06 11.97 -11.92
C MET A 393 -23.71 10.67 -11.18
N ILE A 394 -23.34 9.62 -11.92
CA ILE A 394 -22.89 8.34 -11.32
C ILE A 394 -21.61 8.55 -10.52
N LYS A 395 -20.63 9.33 -11.03
CA LYS A 395 -19.39 9.66 -10.31
C LYS A 395 -19.69 10.38 -9.00
N GLU A 396 -20.59 11.36 -9.01
CA GLU A 396 -21.00 12.13 -7.82
C GLU A 396 -21.72 11.26 -6.79
N LEU A 397 -22.72 10.49 -7.23
CA LEU A 397 -23.42 9.53 -6.39
C LEU A 397 -22.46 8.56 -5.68
N LEU A 398 -21.52 8.04 -6.43
CA LEU A 398 -20.55 7.09 -5.91
C LEU A 398 -19.42 7.77 -5.11
N GLY A 399 -19.15 9.06 -5.28
CA GLY A 399 -18.01 9.75 -4.67
C GLY A 399 -16.67 9.22 -5.20
N HIS A 400 -16.52 9.14 -6.54
CA HIS A 400 -15.25 8.83 -7.20
C HIS A 400 -14.44 10.10 -7.42
N ALA A 401 -13.17 10.10 -6.97
CA ALA A 401 -12.29 11.25 -7.18
C ALA A 401 -12.01 11.52 -8.67
N HIS A 402 -11.97 10.46 -9.50
CA HIS A 402 -11.67 10.57 -10.93
C HIS A 402 -12.71 9.82 -11.75
N ILE A 403 -13.16 10.41 -12.84
CA ILE A 403 -14.15 9.86 -13.77
C ILE A 403 -13.61 8.59 -14.47
N ALA A 404 -12.31 8.50 -14.69
CA ALA A 404 -11.66 7.35 -15.29
C ALA A 404 -11.98 6.04 -14.55
N ILE A 405 -12.08 6.08 -13.21
CA ILE A 405 -12.45 4.91 -12.39
C ILE A 405 -13.86 4.41 -12.74
N THR A 406 -14.78 5.33 -13.04
CA THR A 406 -16.14 5.00 -13.48
C THR A 406 -16.13 4.50 -14.93
N ALA A 407 -15.38 5.16 -15.80
CA ALA A 407 -15.35 4.86 -17.23
C ALA A 407 -14.70 3.50 -17.57
N ASP A 408 -13.62 3.13 -16.88
CA ASP A 408 -12.90 1.86 -17.14
C ASP A 408 -13.70 0.61 -16.76
N VAL A 409 -14.56 0.72 -15.73
CA VAL A 409 -15.39 -0.40 -15.26
C VAL A 409 -16.53 -0.70 -16.23
N TYR A 410 -17.01 0.29 -16.99
CA TYR A 410 -18.26 0.22 -17.76
C TYR A 410 -18.07 0.25 -19.29
N ALA A 411 -16.87 -0.07 -19.77
CA ALA A 411 -16.56 -0.05 -21.20
C ALA A 411 -17.51 -0.91 -22.07
N HIS A 412 -18.04 -2.02 -21.52
CA HIS A 412 -18.97 -2.91 -22.23
C HIS A 412 -20.39 -2.34 -22.36
N VAL A 413 -20.83 -1.50 -21.41
CA VAL A 413 -22.14 -0.83 -21.48
C VAL A 413 -22.10 0.30 -22.51
N ARG A 414 -20.94 0.93 -22.70
CA ARG A 414 -20.75 2.01 -23.66
C ARG A 414 -21.12 1.65 -25.11
N LEU A 415 -20.78 0.45 -25.55
CA LEU A 415 -21.08 0.03 -26.94
C LEU A 415 -22.58 -0.03 -27.22
N ARG A 416 -23.38 -0.51 -26.24
CA ARG A 416 -24.85 -0.52 -26.37
C ARG A 416 -25.39 0.91 -26.41
N LEU A 417 -24.97 1.76 -25.45
CA LEU A 417 -25.40 3.16 -25.40
C LEU A 417 -24.95 3.97 -26.61
N GLN A 418 -23.78 3.67 -27.17
CA GLN A 418 -23.34 4.27 -28.43
C GLN A 418 -24.25 3.88 -29.59
N ARG A 419 -24.59 2.59 -29.68
CA ARG A 419 -25.51 2.11 -30.74
C ARG A 419 -26.87 2.80 -30.60
N ASP A 420 -27.45 2.79 -29.39
CA ASP A 420 -28.75 3.42 -29.11
C ASP A 420 -28.72 4.94 -29.39
N ALA A 421 -27.60 5.61 -29.12
CA ALA A 421 -27.43 7.03 -29.41
C ALA A 421 -27.32 7.29 -30.92
N ILE A 422 -26.55 6.47 -31.65
CA ILE A 422 -26.39 6.58 -33.10
C ILE A 422 -27.72 6.25 -33.80
N GLU A 423 -28.45 5.24 -33.36
CA GLU A 423 -29.78 4.88 -33.92
C GLU A 423 -30.79 6.01 -33.72
N ARG A 424 -30.83 6.64 -32.52
CA ARG A 424 -31.69 7.81 -32.27
C ARG A 424 -31.31 9.02 -33.14
N MET A 425 -30.02 9.25 -33.32
CA MET A 425 -29.53 10.32 -34.22
C MET A 425 -29.95 10.02 -35.67
N SER A 426 -29.78 8.78 -36.14
CA SER A 426 -30.17 8.39 -37.47
C SER A 426 -31.68 8.56 -37.69
N GLY A 427 -32.53 8.12 -36.72
CA GLY A 427 -33.98 8.33 -36.80
C GLY A 427 -34.37 9.82 -36.90
N ALA A 428 -33.70 10.69 -36.10
CA ALA A 428 -33.95 12.13 -36.17
C ALA A 428 -33.50 12.77 -37.49
N LEU A 429 -32.54 12.18 -38.20
CA LEU A 429 -32.09 12.65 -39.52
C LEU A 429 -32.97 12.14 -40.66
N ASP A 430 -33.64 10.99 -40.44
CA ASP A 430 -34.52 10.34 -41.43
C ASP A 430 -35.97 10.85 -41.32
N GLU A 431 -36.36 11.48 -40.20
CA GLU A 431 -37.65 12.13 -40.06
C GLU A 431 -37.72 13.35 -41.02
N GLN A 432 -38.38 13.22 -42.16
CA GLN A 432 -38.70 14.36 -43.03
C GLN A 432 -39.65 15.29 -42.29
N PRO A 433 -39.47 16.61 -42.35
CA PRO A 433 -40.46 17.52 -41.82
C PRO A 433 -41.80 17.29 -42.59
N GLU A 434 -42.87 17.00 -41.83
CA GLU A 434 -44.20 16.98 -42.41
C GLU A 434 -44.49 18.28 -43.14
N PRO A 435 -45.11 18.24 -44.35
CA PRO A 435 -45.33 19.41 -45.21
C PRO A 435 -46.30 20.41 -44.62
#